data_d9968fb3436610b92dcc872bd40ce33b
#
_entry.id   d9968fb3436610b92dcc872bd40ce33b
#
_cell.length_a   1.000
_cell.length_b   1.000
_cell.length_c   1.000
_cell.angle_alpha   90.00
_cell.angle_beta   90.00
_cell.angle_gamma   90.00
#
_symmetry.space_group_name_H-M   'P 1'
#
loop_
_entity.id
_entity.type
_entity.pdbx_description
1 polymer ?
#
loop_
_entity_poly.entity_id
_entity_poly.type
_entity_poly.pdbx_seq_one_letter_code
_entity_poly.pdbx_strand_id
1 'polypeptide(L)'
;MADGWRDHIESAGPGRVRIRQHGRMLADAMMVAEPEMLGEGIDDRSPQQLVNTAEIPGIVGEAWAMADWHYGYGFPIGGVVATSTEYGDQGGGISPGGVGFDINCGVRLLSTGISQRGTDISKLVDLLSKHVPAGVSSKGGVRLNSAALDSILSGGAASAADMGLGLQEDLIGIESGGLMETEERAISDRARSRGGASLGTLGSGNHFLEIQVVDKVVDIKSAEAFGIYEGDVTVMIHSGSRGLGHQVCSDHVKEIESNYTERGGRWVSDRWGFDIADRQLACAPIYSKEGQAYMDSMRAAGNFAFANRSALTQRVREVFREGVGSDADIGVTYDVSHNIAKIEDHVIHGKNCTCAVHRKGATRAFSGDHPEMIGKFENVGQPVLVPGDMGRAS
;
A
#
# COMPACT_ATOMS: atom_id res chain seq x y z
N MET A 1 21.48 -31.45 -6.93
CA MET A 1 21.20 -30.05 -7.23
C MET A 1 19.93 -29.73 -6.50
N ALA A 2 19.85 -28.61 -5.78
CA ALA A 2 18.58 -28.25 -5.13
C ALA A 2 17.55 -28.03 -6.23
N ASP A 3 16.37 -28.65 -6.05
CA ASP A 3 15.21 -28.51 -6.91
C ASP A 3 14.81 -27.03 -6.92
N GLY A 4 15.10 -26.33 -8.00
CA GLY A 4 14.92 -24.88 -8.09
C GLY A 4 13.51 -24.56 -8.61
N TRP A 5 12.97 -23.38 -8.27
CA TRP A 5 11.64 -22.94 -8.72
C TRP A 5 11.46 -23.02 -10.25
N ARG A 6 12.56 -22.94 -11.02
CA ARG A 6 12.55 -23.03 -12.50
C ARG A 6 12.05 -24.37 -13.03
N ASP A 7 12.26 -25.45 -12.27
CA ASP A 7 11.80 -26.79 -12.66
C ASP A 7 10.28 -26.99 -12.45
N HIS A 8 9.62 -26.04 -11.81
CA HIS A 8 8.20 -26.08 -11.43
C HIS A 8 7.34 -25.03 -12.12
N ILE A 9 7.88 -24.32 -13.13
CA ILE A 9 7.15 -23.32 -13.90
C ILE A 9 6.17 -23.99 -14.87
N GLU A 10 4.94 -23.45 -14.91
CA GLU A 10 3.96 -23.78 -15.95
C GLU A 10 3.14 -22.56 -16.33
N SER A 11 2.63 -22.52 -17.57
CA SER A 11 1.69 -21.49 -17.99
C SER A 11 0.34 -21.67 -17.27
N ALA A 12 -0.18 -20.59 -16.72
CA ALA A 12 -1.50 -20.53 -16.08
C ALA A 12 -2.52 -19.72 -16.91
N GLY A 13 -2.28 -19.60 -18.21
CA GLY A 13 -3.05 -18.79 -19.15
C GLY A 13 -2.34 -17.51 -19.54
N PRO A 14 -2.93 -16.70 -20.43
CA PRO A 14 -2.30 -15.47 -20.93
C PRO A 14 -1.86 -14.55 -19.80
N GLY A 15 -0.62 -14.06 -19.84
CA GLY A 15 -0.04 -13.14 -18.87
C GLY A 15 0.12 -13.72 -17.46
N ARG A 16 0.05 -15.04 -17.29
CA ARG A 16 0.17 -15.68 -15.97
C ARG A 16 1.04 -16.91 -15.99
N VAL A 17 1.92 -16.99 -15.02
CA VAL A 17 2.81 -18.13 -14.77
C VAL A 17 2.55 -18.67 -13.37
N ARG A 18 2.46 -19.99 -13.25
CA ARG A 18 2.41 -20.69 -11.97
C ARG A 18 3.77 -21.33 -11.68
N ILE A 19 4.23 -21.21 -10.47
CA ILE A 19 5.28 -22.03 -9.89
C ILE A 19 4.58 -23.01 -8.96
N ARG A 20 4.50 -24.26 -9.36
CA ARG A 20 3.81 -25.29 -8.58
C ARG A 20 4.46 -25.49 -7.23
N GLN A 21 3.65 -25.80 -6.24
CA GLN A 21 4.10 -26.16 -4.91
C GLN A 21 5.17 -27.23 -4.96
N HIS A 22 6.31 -26.94 -4.37
CA HIS A 22 7.46 -27.85 -4.26
C HIS A 22 8.24 -27.57 -2.97
N GLY A 23 9.17 -28.47 -2.63
CA GLY A 23 9.98 -28.32 -1.44
C GLY A 23 9.13 -28.15 -0.18
N ARG A 24 9.22 -27.00 0.47
CA ARG A 24 8.46 -26.66 1.69
C ARG A 24 7.33 -25.64 1.47
N MET A 25 7.04 -25.28 0.25
CA MET A 25 5.89 -24.43 -0.05
C MET A 25 4.61 -25.07 0.47
N LEU A 26 3.73 -24.24 1.04
CA LEU A 26 2.41 -24.64 1.54
C LEU A 26 1.30 -24.36 0.51
N ALA A 27 1.62 -23.58 -0.53
CA ALA A 27 0.73 -23.21 -1.62
C ALA A 27 1.51 -23.04 -2.92
N ASP A 28 0.81 -22.99 -4.06
CA ASP A 28 1.38 -22.55 -5.33
C ASP A 28 1.77 -21.06 -5.28
N ALA A 29 2.70 -20.67 -6.15
CA ALA A 29 3.01 -19.27 -6.37
C ALA A 29 2.59 -18.85 -7.79
N MET A 30 2.01 -17.66 -7.92
CA MET A 30 1.49 -17.11 -9.17
C MET A 30 2.18 -15.80 -9.51
N MET A 31 2.56 -15.62 -10.74
CA MET A 31 3.14 -14.37 -11.24
C MET A 31 2.33 -13.84 -12.43
N VAL A 32 2.08 -12.55 -12.43
CA VAL A 32 1.59 -11.86 -13.62
C VAL A 32 2.80 -11.57 -14.51
N ALA A 33 3.05 -12.47 -15.46
CA ALA A 33 4.21 -12.46 -16.34
C ALA A 33 3.93 -13.32 -17.58
N GLU A 34 4.61 -13.06 -18.67
CA GLU A 34 4.76 -14.02 -19.75
C GLU A 34 5.89 -15.01 -19.41
N PRO A 35 5.79 -16.30 -19.82
CA PRO A 35 6.81 -17.31 -19.51
C PRO A 35 8.22 -16.90 -19.93
N GLU A 36 8.34 -16.17 -21.04
CA GLU A 36 9.61 -15.69 -21.59
C GLU A 36 10.33 -14.71 -20.67
N MET A 37 9.58 -13.99 -19.83
CA MET A 37 10.14 -13.06 -18.82
C MET A 37 10.87 -13.79 -17.69
N LEU A 38 10.61 -15.08 -17.50
CA LEU A 38 11.22 -15.93 -16.47
C LEU A 38 12.28 -16.88 -17.05
N GLY A 39 12.70 -16.64 -18.30
CA GLY A 39 13.67 -17.47 -19.03
C GLY A 39 15.06 -17.53 -18.42
N GLU A 40 15.95 -18.29 -19.06
CA GLU A 40 17.36 -18.38 -18.68
C GLU A 40 18.02 -16.99 -18.76
N GLY A 41 18.73 -16.61 -17.69
CA GLY A 41 19.45 -15.33 -17.63
C GLY A 41 18.75 -14.21 -16.86
N ILE A 42 17.53 -14.42 -16.39
CA ILE A 42 16.94 -13.48 -15.44
C ILE A 42 17.74 -13.48 -14.11
N ASP A 43 18.33 -12.35 -13.76
CA ASP A 43 19.08 -12.17 -12.50
C ASP A 43 18.21 -11.60 -11.36
N ASP A 44 16.90 -11.51 -11.57
CA ASP A 44 15.98 -11.06 -10.55
C ASP A 44 15.67 -12.20 -9.56
N ARG A 45 15.80 -11.90 -8.27
CA ARG A 45 15.54 -12.83 -7.17
C ARG A 45 14.08 -12.86 -6.70
N SER A 46 13.21 -12.08 -7.32
CA SER A 46 11.80 -11.98 -6.95
C SER A 46 11.03 -13.29 -7.05
N PRO A 47 11.24 -14.16 -8.09
CA PRO A 47 10.57 -15.46 -8.13
C PRO A 47 10.93 -16.34 -6.94
N GLN A 48 12.21 -16.34 -6.50
CA GLN A 48 12.61 -17.08 -5.30
C GLN A 48 12.00 -16.43 -4.03
N GLN A 49 11.92 -15.10 -3.94
CA GLN A 49 11.23 -14.46 -2.82
C GLN A 49 9.75 -14.86 -2.77
N LEU A 50 9.08 -14.92 -3.91
CA LEU A 50 7.69 -15.36 -3.98
C LEU A 50 7.52 -16.80 -3.51
N VAL A 51 8.39 -17.71 -3.95
CA VAL A 51 8.45 -19.11 -3.45
C VAL A 51 8.61 -19.14 -1.93
N ASN A 52 9.53 -18.34 -1.39
CA ASN A 52 9.73 -18.26 0.05
C ASN A 52 8.48 -17.72 0.79
N THR A 53 7.70 -16.82 0.20
CA THR A 53 6.46 -16.35 0.81
C THR A 53 5.37 -17.41 0.86
N ALA A 54 5.40 -18.37 -0.06
CA ALA A 54 4.46 -19.50 -0.04
C ALA A 54 4.75 -20.52 1.09
N GLU A 55 5.80 -20.32 1.88
CA GLU A 55 6.08 -21.09 3.09
C GLU A 55 5.53 -20.43 4.39
N ILE A 56 4.91 -19.24 4.29
CA ILE A 56 4.39 -18.55 5.49
C ILE A 56 3.29 -19.38 6.15
N PRO A 57 3.39 -19.65 7.47
CA PRO A 57 2.40 -20.45 8.18
C PRO A 57 0.99 -19.89 8.07
N GLY A 58 0.06 -20.76 7.71
CA GLY A 58 -1.35 -20.40 7.56
C GLY A 58 -1.70 -19.74 6.22
N ILE A 59 -0.79 -19.75 5.23
CA ILE A 59 -1.13 -19.25 3.88
C ILE A 59 -2.37 -19.95 3.33
N VAL A 60 -3.23 -19.18 2.67
CA VAL A 60 -4.45 -19.63 2.00
C VAL A 60 -4.50 -19.10 0.58
N GLY A 61 -5.02 -19.90 -0.34
CA GLY A 61 -4.92 -19.63 -1.76
C GLY A 61 -3.47 -19.73 -2.25
N GLU A 62 -3.07 -18.87 -3.17
CA GLU A 62 -1.74 -18.83 -3.75
C GLU A 62 -0.96 -17.59 -3.27
N ALA A 63 0.39 -17.66 -3.30
CA ALA A 63 1.22 -16.47 -3.20
C ALA A 63 1.28 -15.76 -4.56
N TRP A 64 0.94 -14.49 -4.64
CA TRP A 64 0.89 -13.75 -5.90
C TRP A 64 2.00 -12.70 -6.01
N ALA A 65 2.53 -12.50 -7.23
CA ALA A 65 3.33 -11.35 -7.62
C ALA A 65 2.68 -10.68 -8.84
N MET A 66 2.28 -9.41 -8.68
CA MET A 66 1.60 -8.62 -9.69
C MET A 66 2.59 -8.14 -10.77
N ALA A 67 2.10 -7.53 -11.85
CA ALA A 67 2.88 -7.24 -13.07
C ALA A 67 4.14 -6.39 -12.86
N ASP A 68 4.22 -5.61 -11.80
CA ASP A 68 5.36 -4.77 -11.43
C ASP A 68 6.37 -5.45 -10.50
N TRP A 69 6.33 -6.78 -10.42
CA TRP A 69 7.18 -7.53 -9.49
C TRP A 69 8.67 -7.24 -9.68
N HIS A 70 9.33 -7.02 -8.57
CA HIS A 70 10.79 -6.87 -8.48
C HIS A 70 11.28 -7.17 -7.07
N TYR A 71 12.60 -7.25 -6.89
CA TYR A 71 13.21 -7.61 -5.61
C TYR A 71 12.85 -6.60 -4.51
N GLY A 72 12.40 -7.10 -3.36
CA GLY A 72 12.05 -6.33 -2.16
C GLY A 72 12.66 -6.91 -0.88
N TYR A 73 12.32 -6.36 0.27
CA TYR A 73 12.67 -6.90 1.58
C TYR A 73 11.62 -7.95 1.98
N GLY A 74 12.01 -9.21 2.16
CA GLY A 74 11.13 -10.32 2.51
C GLY A 74 10.22 -10.72 1.36
N PHE A 75 9.15 -10.00 1.12
CA PHE A 75 8.29 -10.19 -0.05
C PHE A 75 8.87 -9.48 -1.28
N PRO A 76 8.63 -10.01 -2.49
CA PRO A 76 8.82 -9.19 -3.69
C PRO A 76 7.87 -7.99 -3.63
N ILE A 77 8.25 -6.89 -4.28
CA ILE A 77 7.28 -5.83 -4.59
C ILE A 77 6.28 -6.39 -5.61
N GLY A 78 5.04 -5.96 -5.57
CA GLY A 78 3.91 -6.61 -6.28
C GLY A 78 3.34 -7.82 -5.53
N GLY A 79 3.90 -8.16 -4.35
CA GLY A 79 3.53 -9.34 -3.58
C GLY A 79 2.17 -9.24 -2.90
N VAL A 80 1.36 -10.30 -3.01
CA VAL A 80 0.09 -10.46 -2.28
C VAL A 80 0.05 -11.87 -1.68
N VAL A 81 -0.13 -11.94 -0.36
CA VAL A 81 -0.23 -13.22 0.38
C VAL A 81 -1.28 -13.10 1.46
N ALA A 82 -2.18 -14.06 1.51
CA ALA A 82 -3.21 -14.16 2.55
C ALA A 82 -2.89 -15.29 3.53
N THR A 83 -3.06 -15.04 4.83
CA THR A 83 -2.90 -16.05 5.89
C THR A 83 -4.18 -16.15 6.71
N SER A 84 -4.65 -17.37 6.96
CA SER A 84 -5.90 -17.62 7.69
C SER A 84 -5.83 -17.16 9.14
N THR A 85 -6.86 -16.48 9.60
CA THR A 85 -7.02 -16.14 11.02
C THR A 85 -7.36 -17.36 11.88
N GLU A 86 -7.80 -18.47 11.28
CA GLU A 86 -8.17 -19.72 11.94
C GLU A 86 -7.05 -20.78 11.95
N TYR A 87 -5.84 -20.42 11.50
CA TYR A 87 -4.71 -21.36 11.50
C TYR A 87 -4.16 -21.57 12.91
N GLY A 88 -4.18 -22.83 13.39
CA GLY A 88 -3.75 -23.16 14.75
C GLY A 88 -4.52 -22.37 15.83
N ASP A 89 -3.93 -22.24 17.02
CA ASP A 89 -4.59 -21.57 18.15
C ASP A 89 -4.50 -20.03 18.10
N GLN A 90 -3.57 -19.48 17.32
CA GLN A 90 -3.26 -18.04 17.31
C GLN A 90 -3.28 -17.40 15.90
N GLY A 91 -3.84 -18.10 14.93
CA GLY A 91 -3.88 -17.61 13.54
C GLY A 91 -2.57 -17.80 12.79
N GLY A 92 -2.60 -17.56 11.48
CA GLY A 92 -1.46 -17.61 10.58
C GLY A 92 -0.44 -16.49 10.83
N GLY A 93 0.62 -16.48 10.04
CA GLY A 93 1.70 -15.51 10.18
C GLY A 93 1.31 -14.11 9.69
N ILE A 94 1.54 -13.07 10.50
CA ILE A 94 1.59 -11.67 10.09
C ILE A 94 3.04 -11.20 10.02
N SER A 95 3.48 -10.73 8.83
CA SER A 95 4.87 -10.35 8.58
C SER A 95 5.03 -8.88 8.25
N PRO A 96 5.84 -8.11 8.98
CA PRO A 96 6.19 -6.75 8.60
C PRO A 96 6.90 -6.67 7.23
N GLY A 97 7.66 -7.71 6.86
CA GLY A 97 8.27 -7.86 5.54
C GLY A 97 7.25 -7.93 4.39
N GLY A 98 6.04 -8.41 4.69
CA GLY A 98 4.90 -8.49 3.76
C GLY A 98 4.15 -7.18 3.55
N VAL A 99 4.42 -6.18 4.39
CA VAL A 99 3.88 -4.81 4.27
C VAL A 99 4.96 -3.86 3.76
N GLY A 100 6.15 -3.93 4.32
CA GLY A 100 7.27 -3.06 3.98
C GLY A 100 7.41 -1.86 4.91
N PHE A 101 8.50 -1.09 4.69
CA PHE A 101 8.88 0.00 5.59
C PHE A 101 8.01 1.25 5.44
N ASP A 102 7.53 1.56 4.24
CA ASP A 102 6.60 2.67 4.05
C ASP A 102 5.16 2.18 4.15
N ILE A 103 4.73 1.97 5.39
CA ILE A 103 3.38 1.49 5.71
C ILE A 103 2.34 2.44 5.12
N ASN A 104 1.33 1.88 4.45
CA ASN A 104 0.30 2.61 3.72
C ASN A 104 0.87 3.64 2.73
N CYS A 105 2.05 3.32 2.11
CA CYS A 105 2.38 3.97 0.86
C CYS A 105 1.22 3.75 -0.10
N GLY A 106 0.80 4.78 -0.80
CA GLY A 106 -0.40 4.74 -1.61
C GLY A 106 -0.44 5.88 -2.61
N VAL A 107 -1.35 5.73 -3.55
CA VAL A 107 -1.57 6.68 -4.63
C VAL A 107 -2.95 7.31 -4.49
N ARG A 108 -3.02 8.64 -4.63
CA ARG A 108 -4.25 9.43 -4.62
C ARG A 108 -4.37 10.18 -5.93
N LEU A 109 -5.53 10.06 -6.56
CA LEU A 109 -5.90 10.86 -7.73
C LEU A 109 -6.90 11.95 -7.33
N LEU A 110 -6.62 13.17 -7.78
CA LEU A 110 -7.49 14.33 -7.61
C LEU A 110 -8.05 14.74 -8.98
N SER A 111 -9.36 14.90 -9.06
CA SER A 111 -10.01 15.68 -10.13
C SER A 111 -9.88 17.16 -9.81
N THR A 112 -9.76 18.02 -10.82
CA THR A 112 -9.55 19.46 -10.61
C THR A 112 -10.68 20.33 -11.16
N GLY A 113 -11.59 19.75 -11.95
CA GLY A 113 -12.67 20.47 -12.60
C GLY A 113 -12.22 21.43 -13.70
N ILE A 114 -10.93 21.45 -14.05
CA ILE A 114 -10.40 22.35 -15.10
C ILE A 114 -9.88 21.56 -16.30
N SER A 115 -10.04 22.16 -17.50
CA SER A 115 -9.48 21.62 -18.74
C SER A 115 -8.03 22.08 -18.95
N GLN A 116 -7.22 21.24 -19.60
CA GLN A 116 -5.89 21.65 -20.07
C GLN A 116 -5.93 22.86 -21.02
N ARG A 117 -7.04 23.06 -21.77
CA ARG A 117 -7.18 24.17 -22.70
C ARG A 117 -7.33 25.49 -21.94
N GLY A 118 -6.37 26.38 -22.14
CA GLY A 118 -6.34 27.70 -21.47
C GLY A 118 -5.75 27.67 -20.06
N THR A 119 -5.28 26.54 -19.56
CA THR A 119 -4.61 26.41 -18.28
C THR A 119 -3.09 26.45 -18.44
N ASP A 120 -2.42 27.32 -17.72
CA ASP A 120 -0.95 27.39 -17.68
C ASP A 120 -0.41 26.31 -16.72
N ILE A 121 -0.23 25.09 -17.26
CA ILE A 121 0.28 23.94 -16.52
C ILE A 121 1.69 24.20 -15.95
N SER A 122 2.55 24.90 -16.71
CA SER A 122 3.93 25.22 -16.27
C SER A 122 3.91 26.07 -15.01
N LYS A 123 3.04 27.09 -14.96
CA LYS A 123 2.86 27.91 -13.75
C LYS A 123 2.40 27.07 -12.54
N LEU A 124 1.48 26.14 -12.74
CA LEU A 124 1.01 25.26 -11.66
C LEU A 124 2.13 24.34 -11.16
N VAL A 125 2.94 23.77 -12.06
CA VAL A 125 4.11 22.93 -11.70
C VAL A 125 5.11 23.75 -10.88
N ASP A 126 5.43 24.98 -11.29
CA ASP A 126 6.34 25.87 -10.57
C ASP A 126 5.83 26.20 -9.17
N LEU A 127 4.54 26.48 -9.03
CA LEU A 127 3.90 26.76 -7.75
C LEU A 127 3.90 25.51 -6.85
N LEU A 128 3.55 24.33 -7.36
CA LEU A 128 3.61 23.07 -6.60
C LEU A 128 5.02 22.78 -6.13
N SER A 129 6.03 22.92 -7.00
CA SER A 129 7.44 22.74 -6.66
C SER A 129 7.91 23.65 -5.53
N LYS A 130 7.36 24.87 -5.47
CA LYS A 130 7.68 25.87 -4.44
C LYS A 130 6.98 25.58 -3.09
N HIS A 131 5.73 25.09 -3.14
CA HIS A 131 4.86 25.00 -1.96
C HIS A 131 4.75 23.59 -1.36
N VAL A 132 5.06 22.53 -2.14
CA VAL A 132 5.00 21.15 -1.66
C VAL A 132 6.38 20.70 -1.19
N PRO A 133 6.58 20.46 0.13
CA PRO A 133 7.86 20.01 0.65
C PRO A 133 8.18 18.60 0.16
N ALA A 134 9.33 18.42 -0.48
CA ALA A 134 9.82 17.12 -0.98
C ALA A 134 11.17 16.75 -0.35
N GLY A 135 11.61 15.51 -0.59
CA GLY A 135 12.87 14.96 -0.08
C GLY A 135 12.76 14.29 1.30
N VAL A 136 13.91 13.86 1.82
CA VAL A 136 13.99 13.14 3.10
C VAL A 136 13.82 14.05 4.32
N SER A 137 13.91 15.38 4.11
CA SER A 137 13.77 16.37 5.18
C SER A 137 12.30 16.56 5.55
N SER A 138 12.04 16.77 6.84
CA SER A 138 10.74 17.21 7.33
C SER A 138 10.55 18.74 7.29
N LYS A 139 11.48 19.50 6.68
CA LYS A 139 11.34 20.95 6.54
C LYS A 139 10.13 21.29 5.69
N GLY A 140 9.30 22.22 6.17
CA GLY A 140 8.05 22.63 5.51
C GLY A 140 6.83 21.75 5.82
N GLY A 141 6.98 20.65 6.55
CA GLY A 141 5.87 19.84 7.04
C GLY A 141 5.06 20.58 8.13
N VAL A 142 3.84 20.12 8.35
CA VAL A 142 2.98 20.56 9.47
C VAL A 142 3.57 19.97 10.76
N ARG A 143 3.83 20.82 11.74
CA ARG A 143 4.32 20.41 13.05
C ARG A 143 3.13 20.08 13.96
N LEU A 144 3.08 18.84 14.40
CA LEU A 144 2.07 18.34 15.33
C LEU A 144 2.63 18.35 16.76
N ASN A 145 1.84 18.82 17.71
CA ASN A 145 2.06 18.52 19.13
C ASN A 145 1.60 17.07 19.42
N SER A 146 1.86 16.57 20.64
CA SER A 146 1.53 15.19 20.99
C SER A 146 0.05 14.87 20.81
N ALA A 147 -0.84 15.73 21.28
CA ALA A 147 -2.30 15.52 21.20
C ALA A 147 -2.80 15.50 19.75
N ALA A 148 -2.28 16.40 18.89
CA ALA A 148 -2.62 16.40 17.46
C ALA A 148 -2.10 15.15 16.75
N LEU A 149 -0.89 14.69 17.10
CA LEU A 149 -0.37 13.44 16.57
C LEU A 149 -1.21 12.23 17.01
N ASP A 150 -1.60 12.16 18.28
CA ASP A 150 -2.46 11.09 18.80
C ASP A 150 -3.82 11.07 18.08
N SER A 151 -4.41 12.25 17.86
CA SER A 151 -5.65 12.37 17.09
C SER A 151 -5.49 11.87 15.65
N ILE A 152 -4.37 12.15 14.99
CA ILE A 152 -4.08 11.65 13.62
C ILE A 152 -3.88 10.12 13.63
N LEU A 153 -3.14 9.59 14.61
CA LEU A 153 -2.87 8.15 14.70
C LEU A 153 -4.14 7.34 14.93
N SER A 154 -5.10 7.87 15.69
CA SER A 154 -6.38 7.20 15.97
C SER A 154 -7.48 7.51 14.96
N GLY A 155 -7.52 8.71 14.36
CA GLY A 155 -8.62 9.17 13.52
C GLY A 155 -8.29 9.40 12.04
N GLY A 156 -7.04 9.21 11.63
CA GLY A 156 -6.63 9.20 10.22
C GLY A 156 -6.97 10.49 9.46
N ALA A 157 -7.54 10.32 8.26
CA ALA A 157 -7.90 11.42 7.37
C ALA A 157 -9.01 12.32 7.95
N ALA A 158 -9.94 11.77 8.74
CA ALA A 158 -10.99 12.55 9.37
C ALA A 158 -10.41 13.56 10.38
N SER A 159 -9.47 13.11 11.23
CA SER A 159 -8.76 14.03 12.13
C SER A 159 -7.94 15.09 11.40
N ALA A 160 -7.36 14.76 10.25
CA ALA A 160 -6.68 15.75 9.41
C ALA A 160 -7.68 16.81 8.88
N ALA A 161 -8.86 16.39 8.44
CA ALA A 161 -9.93 17.29 8.00
C ALA A 161 -10.40 18.22 9.13
N ASP A 162 -10.61 17.70 10.34
CA ASP A 162 -10.98 18.51 11.53
C ASP A 162 -9.92 19.55 11.89
N MET A 163 -8.66 19.30 11.55
CA MET A 163 -7.55 20.25 11.71
C MET A 163 -7.39 21.23 10.52
N GLY A 164 -8.28 21.18 9.51
CA GLY A 164 -8.16 21.99 8.29
C GLY A 164 -7.09 21.51 7.31
N LEU A 165 -6.62 20.26 7.44
CA LEU A 165 -5.62 19.63 6.58
C LEU A 165 -6.26 18.67 5.55
N GLY A 166 -7.49 18.93 5.18
CA GLY A 166 -8.33 18.19 4.25
C GLY A 166 -9.77 18.59 4.39
N LEU A 167 -10.68 17.92 3.69
CA LEU A 167 -12.12 18.14 3.76
C LEU A 167 -12.82 16.83 4.15
N GLN A 168 -13.94 16.93 4.88
CA GLN A 168 -14.73 15.76 5.28
C GLN A 168 -15.33 15.03 4.09
N GLU A 169 -15.69 15.75 3.03
CA GLU A 169 -16.18 15.19 1.77
C GLU A 169 -15.14 14.32 1.04
N ASP A 170 -13.84 14.52 1.29
CA ASP A 170 -12.79 13.70 0.69
C ASP A 170 -12.86 12.23 1.13
N LEU A 171 -13.38 11.97 2.34
CA LEU A 171 -13.34 10.65 2.98
C LEU A 171 -14.02 9.57 2.14
N ILE A 172 -15.06 9.93 1.38
CA ILE A 172 -15.77 9.00 0.51
C ILE A 172 -14.89 8.45 -0.62
N GLY A 173 -13.88 9.23 -1.04
CA GLY A 173 -12.90 8.84 -2.06
C GLY A 173 -11.67 8.15 -1.49
N ILE A 174 -11.60 7.89 -0.19
CA ILE A 174 -10.42 7.28 0.44
C ILE A 174 -10.73 5.83 0.82
N GLU A 175 -9.83 4.92 0.50
CA GLU A 175 -9.92 3.52 0.92
C GLU A 175 -10.17 3.40 2.42
N SER A 176 -11.14 2.58 2.82
CA SER A 176 -11.58 2.42 4.21
C SER A 176 -12.03 3.74 4.88
N GLY A 177 -12.53 4.73 4.12
CA GLY A 177 -12.89 6.05 4.65
C GLY A 177 -11.71 6.82 5.26
N GLY A 178 -10.46 6.43 4.94
CA GLY A 178 -9.25 7.06 5.47
C GLY A 178 -8.96 6.74 6.93
N LEU A 179 -9.52 5.63 7.44
CA LEU A 179 -9.36 5.21 8.82
C LEU A 179 -9.14 3.69 8.93
N MET A 180 -8.24 3.29 9.78
CA MET A 180 -8.08 1.93 10.29
C MET A 180 -8.19 1.96 11.81
N GLU A 181 -9.14 1.21 12.37
CA GLU A 181 -9.33 1.14 13.82
C GLU A 181 -8.09 0.57 14.51
N THR A 182 -7.61 1.24 15.56
CA THR A 182 -6.40 0.87 16.31
C THR A 182 -6.45 1.41 17.72
N GLU A 183 -5.77 0.71 18.63
CA GLU A 183 -5.53 1.19 20.00
C GLU A 183 -4.26 2.07 20.11
N GLU A 184 -3.44 2.16 19.07
CA GLU A 184 -2.19 2.97 18.91
C GLU A 184 -1.10 2.82 19.99
N ARG A 185 -1.26 1.89 20.93
CA ARG A 185 -0.43 1.79 22.15
C ARG A 185 1.01 1.34 21.90
N ALA A 186 1.30 0.78 20.75
CA ALA A 186 2.62 0.19 20.44
C ALA A 186 3.54 1.12 19.61
N ILE A 187 3.22 2.40 19.47
CA ILE A 187 4.05 3.36 18.73
C ILE A 187 5.17 3.89 19.63
N SER A 188 6.43 3.62 19.26
CA SER A 188 7.59 4.09 20.00
C SER A 188 7.75 5.62 19.98
N ASP A 189 8.35 6.19 21.01
CA ASP A 189 8.66 7.64 21.09
C ASP A 189 9.51 8.08 19.89
N ARG A 190 10.38 7.20 19.39
CA ARG A 190 11.20 7.47 18.22
C ARG A 190 10.35 7.60 16.94
N ALA A 191 9.37 6.71 16.74
CA ALA A 191 8.44 6.79 15.63
C ALA A 191 7.58 8.05 15.72
N ARG A 192 7.04 8.36 16.89
CA ARG A 192 6.28 9.60 17.18
C ARG A 192 7.09 10.86 16.87
N SER A 193 8.34 10.92 17.31
CA SER A 193 9.25 12.04 17.03
C SER A 193 9.49 12.23 15.53
N ARG A 194 9.62 11.13 14.77
CA ARG A 194 9.79 11.18 13.30
C ARG A 194 8.50 11.61 12.58
N GLY A 195 7.34 11.24 13.11
CA GLY A 195 6.02 11.62 12.56
C GLY A 195 5.68 13.09 12.79
N GLY A 196 5.91 13.60 14.03
CA GLY A 196 5.45 14.91 14.48
C GLY A 196 5.91 16.12 13.65
N ALA A 197 6.87 15.96 12.74
CA ALA A 197 7.38 17.04 11.88
C ALA A 197 7.25 16.72 10.37
N SER A 198 6.67 15.59 9.99
CA SER A 198 6.69 15.12 8.60
C SER A 198 5.34 15.10 7.90
N LEU A 199 4.25 15.48 8.58
CA LEU A 199 2.92 15.54 7.98
C LEU A 199 2.86 16.61 6.86
N GLY A 200 2.18 16.29 5.75
CA GLY A 200 2.09 17.18 4.59
C GLY A 200 3.40 17.33 3.83
N THR A 201 4.26 16.31 3.86
CA THR A 201 5.49 16.23 3.05
C THR A 201 5.42 15.08 2.05
N LEU A 202 5.95 15.31 0.85
CA LEU A 202 5.89 14.33 -0.23
C LEU A 202 6.82 13.15 0.01
N GLY A 203 8.09 13.41 0.22
CA GLY A 203 9.09 12.37 0.37
C GLY A 203 10.14 12.36 -0.73
N SER A 204 10.78 11.20 -0.88
CA SER A 204 11.81 10.96 -1.88
C SER A 204 11.72 9.52 -2.41
N GLY A 205 12.60 9.15 -3.31
CA GLY A 205 12.57 7.83 -3.96
C GLY A 205 11.47 7.77 -5.01
N ASN A 206 10.57 6.79 -4.88
CA ASN A 206 9.42 6.60 -5.76
C ASN A 206 8.22 7.51 -5.44
N HIS A 207 8.32 8.40 -4.45
CA HIS A 207 7.27 9.37 -4.14
C HIS A 207 7.26 10.52 -5.14
N PHE A 208 6.08 10.86 -5.61
CA PHE A 208 5.87 11.95 -6.57
C PHE A 208 4.55 12.69 -6.33
N LEU A 209 4.47 13.89 -6.85
CA LEU A 209 3.26 14.65 -7.10
C LEU A 209 3.37 15.18 -8.51
N GLU A 210 2.41 14.84 -9.35
CA GLU A 210 2.42 15.21 -10.76
C GLU A 210 1.07 15.74 -11.23
N ILE A 211 1.11 16.66 -12.18
CA ILE A 211 -0.06 17.11 -12.91
C ILE A 211 -0.18 16.24 -14.16
N GLN A 212 -1.36 15.71 -14.38
CA GLN A 212 -1.67 14.85 -15.51
C GLN A 212 -2.79 15.47 -16.33
N VAL A 213 -2.97 14.98 -17.55
CA VAL A 213 -4.11 15.28 -18.40
C VAL A 213 -4.75 13.97 -18.81
N VAL A 214 -6.07 13.89 -18.72
CA VAL A 214 -6.81 12.71 -19.18
C VAL A 214 -6.74 12.65 -20.70
N ASP A 215 -5.96 11.72 -21.22
CA ASP A 215 -5.74 11.58 -22.67
C ASP A 215 -6.92 10.88 -23.35
N LYS A 216 -7.42 9.80 -22.73
CA LYS A 216 -8.49 8.99 -23.30
C LYS A 216 -9.37 8.36 -22.24
N VAL A 217 -10.68 8.40 -22.46
CA VAL A 217 -11.69 7.63 -21.71
C VAL A 217 -12.09 6.39 -22.51
N VAL A 218 -11.91 5.21 -21.92
CA VAL A 218 -12.24 3.91 -22.54
C VAL A 218 -13.65 3.46 -22.15
N ASP A 219 -14.03 3.63 -20.88
CA ASP A 219 -15.37 3.34 -20.36
C ASP A 219 -16.00 4.61 -19.80
N ILE A 220 -16.98 5.13 -20.53
CA ILE A 220 -17.68 6.39 -20.20
C ILE A 220 -18.41 6.27 -18.85
N LYS A 221 -19.07 5.13 -18.58
CA LYS A 221 -19.82 4.93 -17.34
C LYS A 221 -18.93 5.02 -16.10
N SER A 222 -17.80 4.37 -16.11
CA SER A 222 -16.83 4.43 -15.03
C SER A 222 -16.22 5.82 -14.90
N ALA A 223 -15.86 6.45 -16.00
CA ALA A 223 -15.29 7.80 -16.02
C ALA A 223 -16.26 8.84 -15.44
N GLU A 224 -17.54 8.80 -15.79
CA GLU A 224 -18.58 9.66 -15.22
C GLU A 224 -18.73 9.45 -13.72
N ALA A 225 -18.74 8.19 -13.25
CA ALA A 225 -18.81 7.86 -11.82
C ALA A 225 -17.59 8.39 -11.04
N PHE A 226 -16.41 8.41 -11.68
CA PHE A 226 -15.17 8.92 -11.09
C PHE A 226 -15.01 10.43 -11.24
N GLY A 227 -15.84 11.10 -12.06
CA GLY A 227 -15.78 12.53 -12.35
C GLY A 227 -14.55 12.91 -13.18
N ILE A 228 -14.22 12.10 -14.21
CA ILE A 228 -13.02 12.25 -15.06
C ILE A 228 -13.45 12.30 -16.53
N TYR A 229 -13.01 13.33 -17.26
CA TYR A 229 -13.34 13.52 -18.66
C TYR A 229 -12.08 13.79 -19.49
N GLU A 230 -12.11 13.44 -20.79
CA GLU A 230 -10.98 13.70 -21.71
C GLU A 230 -10.61 15.19 -21.74
N GLY A 231 -9.32 15.47 -21.60
CA GLY A 231 -8.78 16.82 -21.55
C GLY A 231 -8.82 17.48 -20.18
N ASP A 232 -9.37 16.81 -19.16
CA ASP A 232 -9.31 17.30 -17.78
C ASP A 232 -7.89 17.23 -17.23
N VAL A 233 -7.57 18.22 -16.41
CA VAL A 233 -6.36 18.23 -15.59
C VAL A 233 -6.65 17.44 -14.32
N THR A 234 -5.75 16.51 -13.98
CA THR A 234 -5.77 15.77 -12.71
C THR A 234 -4.44 15.94 -11.98
N VAL A 235 -4.42 15.62 -10.69
CA VAL A 235 -3.19 15.59 -9.90
C VAL A 235 -3.06 14.23 -9.24
N MET A 236 -1.93 13.57 -9.44
CA MET A 236 -1.62 12.31 -8.78
C MET A 236 -0.60 12.52 -7.68
N ILE A 237 -0.85 11.97 -6.50
CA ILE A 237 0.02 12.06 -5.31
C ILE A 237 0.40 10.64 -4.89
N HIS A 238 1.69 10.33 -4.90
CA HIS A 238 2.24 9.08 -4.35
C HIS A 238 3.05 9.39 -3.11
N SER A 239 2.55 9.03 -1.93
CA SER A 239 3.22 9.24 -0.65
C SER A 239 2.65 8.32 0.43
N GLY A 240 3.36 8.15 1.54
CA GLY A 240 3.02 7.22 2.61
C GLY A 240 3.20 7.79 4.01
N SER A 241 3.47 6.90 4.98
CA SER A 241 3.60 7.20 6.41
C SER A 241 4.90 7.87 6.82
N ARG A 242 5.75 8.17 5.85
CA ARG A 242 7.00 8.90 6.04
C ARG A 242 7.89 8.21 7.10
N GLY A 243 8.67 9.00 7.83
CA GLY A 243 9.57 8.49 8.86
C GLY A 243 8.88 7.76 10.02
N LEU A 244 7.59 7.99 10.27
CA LEU A 244 6.83 7.31 11.31
C LEU A 244 6.66 5.83 10.97
N GLY A 245 6.06 5.50 9.84
CA GLY A 245 5.83 4.11 9.45
C GLY A 245 7.13 3.34 9.23
N HIS A 246 8.15 4.01 8.68
CA HIS A 246 9.47 3.41 8.54
C HIS A 246 10.07 2.98 9.89
N GLN A 247 9.88 3.78 10.94
CA GLN A 247 10.34 3.43 12.28
C GLN A 247 9.49 2.32 12.89
N VAL A 248 8.16 2.40 12.75
CA VAL A 248 7.23 1.35 13.20
C VAL A 248 7.62 -0.01 12.59
N CYS A 249 7.78 -0.08 11.28
CA CYS A 249 8.21 -1.33 10.63
C CYS A 249 9.56 -1.82 11.18
N SER A 250 10.55 -0.93 11.32
CA SER A 250 11.88 -1.28 11.82
C SER A 250 11.84 -1.83 13.25
N ASP A 251 11.01 -1.26 14.12
CA ASP A 251 10.87 -1.69 15.52
C ASP A 251 10.26 -3.10 15.59
N HIS A 252 9.18 -3.35 14.86
CA HIS A 252 8.50 -4.65 14.85
C HIS A 252 9.24 -5.74 14.08
N VAL A 253 9.93 -5.39 12.98
CA VAL A 253 10.87 -6.34 12.31
C VAL A 253 11.88 -6.84 13.33
N LYS A 254 12.54 -5.93 14.05
CA LYS A 254 13.56 -6.31 15.06
C LYS A 254 12.96 -7.15 16.19
N GLU A 255 11.78 -6.81 16.69
CA GLU A 255 11.10 -7.54 17.76
C GLU A 255 10.74 -8.96 17.32
N ILE A 256 10.08 -9.10 16.15
CA ILE A 256 9.63 -10.39 15.65
C ILE A 256 10.83 -11.26 15.26
N GLU A 257 11.82 -10.72 14.53
CA GLU A 257 13.04 -11.46 14.16
C GLU A 257 13.81 -11.99 15.37
N SER A 258 13.76 -11.31 16.52
CA SER A 258 14.46 -11.75 17.73
C SER A 258 13.93 -13.08 18.30
N ASN A 259 12.76 -13.54 17.87
CA ASN A 259 12.18 -14.83 18.25
C ASN A 259 12.58 -15.97 17.30
N TYR A 260 13.44 -15.72 16.33
CA TYR A 260 13.92 -16.71 15.37
C TYR A 260 15.40 -17.00 15.57
N THR A 261 15.77 -18.26 15.36
CA THR A 261 17.16 -18.74 15.39
C THR A 261 17.46 -19.50 14.13
N GLU A 262 18.60 -19.25 13.52
CA GLU A 262 19.05 -20.01 12.36
C GLU A 262 19.43 -21.44 12.74
N ARG A 263 18.84 -22.41 12.06
CA ARG A 263 19.12 -23.86 12.23
C ARG A 263 19.08 -24.56 10.87
N GLY A 264 20.20 -25.11 10.45
CA GLY A 264 20.26 -25.85 9.18
C GLY A 264 19.89 -25.04 7.94
N GLY A 265 20.22 -23.75 7.91
CA GLY A 265 19.91 -22.85 6.79
C GLY A 265 18.48 -22.32 6.78
N ARG A 266 17.73 -22.51 7.86
CA ARG A 266 16.36 -22.00 8.02
C ARG A 266 16.22 -21.19 9.31
N TRP A 267 15.22 -20.35 9.38
CA TRP A 267 14.89 -19.52 10.55
C TRP A 267 13.71 -20.14 11.29
N VAL A 268 13.96 -20.59 12.52
CA VAL A 268 13.00 -21.34 13.34
C VAL A 268 12.65 -20.55 14.58
N SER A 269 11.37 -20.42 14.86
CA SER A 269 10.83 -19.89 16.12
C SER A 269 10.30 -21.05 16.97
N ASP A 270 11.02 -21.42 18.02
CA ASP A 270 10.54 -22.42 18.99
C ASP A 270 9.30 -21.92 19.75
N ARG A 271 9.16 -20.60 19.89
CA ARG A 271 8.04 -19.97 20.58
C ARG A 271 6.72 -20.16 19.87
N TRP A 272 6.73 -20.07 18.52
CA TRP A 272 5.52 -20.13 17.70
C TRP A 272 5.42 -21.41 16.86
N GLY A 273 6.45 -22.23 16.86
CA GLY A 273 6.52 -23.40 15.98
C GLY A 273 6.64 -23.05 14.49
N PHE A 274 6.99 -21.84 14.17
CA PHE A 274 7.14 -21.36 12.77
C PHE A 274 8.57 -21.61 12.28
N ASP A 275 8.66 -21.98 10.99
CA ASP A 275 9.91 -22.26 10.30
C ASP A 275 9.81 -21.62 8.90
N ILE A 276 10.68 -20.68 8.59
CA ILE A 276 10.65 -19.86 7.38
C ILE A 276 12.00 -19.94 6.63
N ALA A 277 11.94 -19.73 5.32
CA ALA A 277 13.12 -19.83 4.45
C ALA A 277 14.09 -18.66 4.64
N ASP A 278 13.59 -17.45 4.88
CA ASP A 278 14.36 -16.21 4.92
C ASP A 278 13.98 -15.41 6.18
N ARG A 279 15.00 -14.92 6.90
CA ARG A 279 14.80 -14.06 8.09
C ARG A 279 13.91 -12.86 7.80
N GLN A 280 13.99 -12.28 6.63
CA GLN A 280 13.18 -11.13 6.23
C GLN A 280 11.69 -11.42 6.14
N LEU A 281 11.30 -12.71 6.13
CA LEU A 281 9.91 -13.18 6.21
C LEU A 281 9.42 -13.37 7.65
N ALA A 282 10.25 -13.07 8.66
CA ALA A 282 9.88 -13.27 10.05
C ALA A 282 8.46 -12.76 10.31
N CYS A 283 7.61 -13.65 10.84
CA CYS A 283 6.21 -13.41 11.10
C CYS A 283 5.85 -13.87 12.52
N ALA A 284 4.86 -13.24 13.10
CA ALA A 284 4.26 -13.66 14.35
C ALA A 284 2.85 -14.21 14.08
N PRO A 285 2.31 -15.13 14.89
CA PRO A 285 0.89 -15.47 14.78
C PRO A 285 0.02 -14.23 14.95
N ILE A 286 -1.04 -14.10 14.14
CA ILE A 286 -1.91 -12.92 14.10
C ILE A 286 -2.39 -12.52 15.50
N TYR A 287 -2.83 -13.50 16.33
CA TYR A 287 -3.36 -13.26 17.66
C TYR A 287 -2.34 -13.37 18.80
N SER A 288 -1.05 -13.52 18.48
CA SER A 288 0.00 -13.37 19.47
C SER A 288 0.13 -11.91 19.94
N LYS A 289 0.76 -11.70 21.08
CA LYS A 289 1.04 -10.34 21.58
C LYS A 289 1.81 -9.50 20.56
N GLU A 290 2.80 -10.08 19.91
CA GLU A 290 3.65 -9.41 18.93
C GLU A 290 2.90 -9.15 17.61
N GLY A 291 2.05 -10.09 17.18
CA GLY A 291 1.20 -9.93 16.00
C GLY A 291 0.18 -8.81 16.18
N GLN A 292 -0.52 -8.77 17.32
CA GLN A 292 -1.47 -7.70 17.62
C GLN A 292 -0.79 -6.34 17.79
N ALA A 293 0.35 -6.29 18.48
CA ALA A 293 1.12 -5.05 18.64
C ALA A 293 1.58 -4.51 17.27
N TYR A 294 2.01 -5.38 16.36
CA TYR A 294 2.36 -4.98 15.01
C TYR A 294 1.14 -4.48 14.23
N MET A 295 0.02 -5.22 14.25
CA MET A 295 -1.21 -4.82 13.55
C MET A 295 -1.71 -3.45 14.01
N ASP A 296 -1.72 -3.17 15.31
CA ASP A 296 -2.15 -1.86 15.84
C ASP A 296 -1.20 -0.75 15.43
N SER A 297 0.11 -0.95 15.56
CA SER A 297 1.10 0.05 15.15
C SER A 297 1.08 0.32 13.65
N MET A 298 0.87 -0.73 12.83
CA MET A 298 0.74 -0.62 11.38
C MET A 298 -0.51 0.19 11.01
N ARG A 299 -1.65 -0.06 11.66
CA ARG A 299 -2.89 0.69 11.44
C ARG A 299 -2.74 2.17 11.80
N ALA A 300 -2.12 2.46 12.95
CA ALA A 300 -1.84 3.84 13.35
C ALA A 300 -0.89 4.55 12.35
N ALA A 301 0.15 3.86 11.86
CA ALA A 301 1.02 4.40 10.81
C ALA A 301 0.27 4.59 9.49
N GLY A 302 -0.68 3.70 9.19
CA GLY A 302 -1.58 3.82 8.04
C GLY A 302 -2.50 5.04 8.14
N ASN A 303 -3.05 5.31 9.31
CA ASN A 303 -3.83 6.51 9.59
C ASN A 303 -3.01 7.79 9.37
N PHE A 304 -1.75 7.79 9.81
CA PHE A 304 -0.84 8.89 9.54
C PHE A 304 -0.60 9.09 8.03
N ALA A 305 -0.49 8.02 7.25
CA ALA A 305 -0.30 8.12 5.80
C ALA A 305 -1.53 8.70 5.09
N PHE A 306 -2.76 8.30 5.46
CA PHE A 306 -3.99 8.91 4.95
C PHE A 306 -4.03 10.41 5.26
N ALA A 307 -3.73 10.79 6.51
CA ALA A 307 -3.64 12.19 6.91
C ALA A 307 -2.54 12.95 6.16
N ASN A 308 -1.39 12.31 5.87
CA ASN A 308 -0.31 12.92 5.09
C ASN A 308 -0.77 13.26 3.67
N ARG A 309 -1.43 12.32 2.97
CA ARG A 309 -1.99 12.58 1.64
C ARG A 309 -3.11 13.61 1.68
N SER A 310 -3.93 13.68 2.75
CA SER A 310 -4.94 14.73 2.93
C SER A 310 -4.30 16.12 3.08
N ALA A 311 -3.25 16.24 3.89
CA ALA A 311 -2.51 17.51 4.02
C ALA A 311 -1.82 17.94 2.72
N LEU A 312 -1.31 16.99 1.92
CA LEU A 312 -0.78 17.27 0.58
C LEU A 312 -1.88 17.74 -0.37
N THR A 313 -3.07 17.11 -0.32
CA THR A 313 -4.24 17.54 -1.09
C THR A 313 -4.65 18.97 -0.76
N GLN A 314 -4.63 19.34 0.52
CA GLN A 314 -4.94 20.71 0.93
C GLN A 314 -3.94 21.73 0.36
N ARG A 315 -2.65 21.38 0.29
CA ARG A 315 -1.63 22.22 -0.38
C ARG A 315 -1.87 22.34 -1.88
N VAL A 316 -2.30 21.26 -2.54
CA VAL A 316 -2.70 21.31 -3.96
C VAL A 316 -3.85 22.30 -4.15
N ARG A 317 -4.89 22.26 -3.30
CA ARG A 317 -6.01 23.21 -3.34
C ARG A 317 -5.55 24.67 -3.21
N GLU A 318 -4.65 24.95 -2.28
CA GLU A 318 -4.08 26.27 -2.07
C GLU A 318 -3.32 26.77 -3.30
N VAL A 319 -2.47 25.92 -3.86
CA VAL A 319 -1.69 26.22 -5.08
C VAL A 319 -2.59 26.46 -6.29
N PHE A 320 -3.60 25.62 -6.51
CA PHE A 320 -4.51 25.79 -7.64
C PHE A 320 -5.34 27.06 -7.48
N ARG A 321 -5.78 27.41 -6.28
CA ARG A 321 -6.46 28.69 -6.00
C ARG A 321 -5.57 29.89 -6.34
N GLU A 322 -4.26 29.84 -6.01
CA GLU A 322 -3.28 30.87 -6.39
C GLU A 322 -3.04 30.91 -7.89
N GLY A 323 -2.95 29.73 -8.56
CA GLY A 323 -2.57 29.60 -9.96
C GLY A 323 -3.67 29.93 -10.96
N VAL A 324 -4.91 29.43 -10.72
CA VAL A 324 -6.05 29.50 -11.65
C VAL A 324 -7.31 30.13 -11.04
N GLY A 325 -7.27 30.53 -9.75
CA GLY A 325 -8.39 31.18 -9.06
C GLY A 325 -9.42 30.20 -8.52
N SER A 326 -10.68 30.66 -8.43
CA SER A 326 -11.80 29.87 -7.86
C SER A 326 -12.39 28.83 -8.80
N ASP A 327 -11.91 28.73 -10.03
CA ASP A 327 -12.50 27.86 -11.05
C ASP A 327 -12.11 26.38 -10.87
N ALA A 328 -11.07 26.10 -10.06
CA ALA A 328 -10.67 24.75 -9.75
C ALA A 328 -11.50 24.19 -8.58
N ASP A 329 -12.25 23.13 -8.86
CA ASP A 329 -12.97 22.31 -7.86
C ASP A 329 -12.24 21.00 -7.63
N ILE A 330 -11.33 21.01 -6.64
CA ILE A 330 -10.45 19.87 -6.38
C ILE A 330 -11.08 18.88 -5.43
N GLY A 331 -11.47 17.73 -5.96
CA GLY A 331 -12.00 16.60 -5.24
C GLY A 331 -11.07 15.39 -5.24
N VAL A 332 -11.23 14.51 -4.26
CA VAL A 332 -10.56 13.21 -4.25
C VAL A 332 -11.36 12.24 -5.13
N THR A 333 -10.76 11.85 -6.27
CA THR A 333 -11.32 10.79 -7.10
C THR A 333 -11.21 9.47 -6.39
N TYR A 334 -9.99 9.06 -6.04
CA TYR A 334 -9.72 7.91 -5.18
C TYR A 334 -8.34 7.97 -4.54
N ASP A 335 -8.20 7.30 -3.38
CA ASP A 335 -6.95 7.07 -2.65
C ASP A 335 -6.85 5.60 -2.29
N VAL A 336 -5.79 4.93 -2.74
CA VAL A 336 -5.59 3.50 -2.54
C VAL A 336 -4.22 3.20 -1.94
N SER A 337 -4.21 2.30 -0.96
CA SER A 337 -2.98 1.79 -0.31
C SER A 337 -2.37 0.65 -1.12
N HIS A 338 -1.04 0.53 -1.15
CA HIS A 338 -0.36 -0.60 -1.75
C HIS A 338 0.71 -1.26 -0.86
N ASN A 339 0.86 -0.80 0.40
CA ASN A 339 1.75 -1.39 1.42
C ASN A 339 0.99 -1.53 2.73
N ILE A 340 0.21 -2.60 2.88
CA ILE A 340 -0.68 -2.77 4.03
C ILE A 340 -1.01 -4.25 4.25
N ALA A 341 -1.39 -4.61 5.47
CA ALA A 341 -2.08 -5.86 5.77
C ALA A 341 -3.46 -5.56 6.37
N LYS A 342 -4.49 -6.23 5.86
CA LYS A 342 -5.88 -6.07 6.34
C LYS A 342 -6.49 -7.42 6.64
N ILE A 343 -7.35 -7.48 7.66
CA ILE A 343 -8.24 -8.62 7.88
C ILE A 343 -9.42 -8.46 6.94
N GLU A 344 -9.62 -9.44 6.09
CA GLU A 344 -10.65 -9.42 5.03
C GLU A 344 -11.31 -10.80 4.94
N ASP A 345 -12.58 -10.81 4.52
CA ASP A 345 -13.34 -12.04 4.24
C ASP A 345 -13.30 -12.33 2.74
N HIS A 346 -12.86 -13.51 2.39
CA HIS A 346 -12.78 -13.96 1.00
C HIS A 346 -13.35 -15.36 0.82
N VAL A 347 -13.81 -15.66 -0.40
CA VAL A 347 -14.16 -17.02 -0.81
C VAL A 347 -12.97 -17.65 -1.51
N ILE A 348 -12.28 -18.57 -0.83
CA ILE A 348 -11.08 -19.26 -1.34
C ILE A 348 -11.44 -20.72 -1.58
N HIS A 349 -11.30 -21.17 -2.84
CA HIS A 349 -11.71 -22.53 -3.26
C HIS A 349 -13.13 -22.93 -2.81
N GLY A 350 -14.06 -21.96 -2.87
CA GLY A 350 -15.49 -22.18 -2.51
C GLY A 350 -15.78 -22.18 -1.00
N LYS A 351 -14.82 -21.79 -0.16
CA LYS A 351 -14.99 -21.69 1.30
C LYS A 351 -14.77 -20.26 1.76
N ASN A 352 -15.63 -19.78 2.65
CA ASN A 352 -15.39 -18.50 3.34
C ASN A 352 -14.14 -18.61 4.21
N CYS A 353 -13.28 -17.61 4.12
CA CYS A 353 -12.05 -17.54 4.89
C CYS A 353 -11.82 -16.09 5.33
N THR A 354 -11.75 -15.86 6.64
CA THR A 354 -11.24 -14.61 7.21
C THR A 354 -9.72 -14.70 7.26
N CYS A 355 -9.05 -13.77 6.59
CA CYS A 355 -7.59 -13.83 6.45
C CYS A 355 -6.92 -12.46 6.56
N ALA A 356 -5.66 -12.46 6.98
CA ALA A 356 -4.79 -11.30 6.88
C ALA A 356 -4.19 -11.26 5.47
N VAL A 357 -4.62 -10.31 4.67
CA VAL A 357 -4.13 -10.11 3.30
C VAL A 357 -3.00 -9.09 3.32
N HIS A 358 -1.78 -9.56 3.11
CA HIS A 358 -0.61 -8.71 2.94
C HIS A 358 -0.53 -8.22 1.50
N ARG A 359 -0.30 -6.92 1.33
CA ARG A 359 -0.05 -6.28 0.03
C ARG A 359 1.22 -5.44 0.12
N LYS A 360 2.14 -5.67 -0.79
CA LYS A 360 3.40 -4.94 -0.88
C LYS A 360 3.66 -4.49 -2.31
N GLY A 361 3.43 -3.22 -2.59
CA GLY A 361 3.42 -2.70 -3.95
C GLY A 361 2.19 -3.12 -4.75
N ALA A 362 1.16 -3.68 -4.10
CA ALA A 362 -0.06 -4.14 -4.74
C ALA A 362 -1.30 -3.55 -4.07
N THR A 363 -2.33 -3.24 -4.83
CA THR A 363 -3.59 -2.69 -4.35
C THR A 363 -4.69 -3.74 -4.31
N ARG A 364 -5.73 -3.50 -3.51
CA ARG A 364 -6.97 -4.25 -3.66
C ARG A 364 -7.78 -3.68 -4.84
N ALA A 365 -8.67 -4.50 -5.39
CA ALA A 365 -9.56 -4.11 -6.48
C ALA A 365 -10.90 -4.83 -6.31
N PHE A 366 -11.80 -4.27 -5.52
CA PHE A 366 -13.12 -4.82 -5.29
C PHE A 366 -14.07 -4.50 -6.45
N SER A 367 -14.91 -5.47 -6.80
CA SER A 367 -16.00 -5.29 -7.78
C SER A 367 -17.09 -4.36 -7.22
N GLY A 368 -17.90 -3.79 -8.11
CA GLY A 368 -18.94 -2.83 -7.73
C GLY A 368 -20.09 -3.41 -6.88
N ASP A 369 -20.20 -4.72 -6.79
CA ASP A 369 -21.15 -5.43 -5.93
C ASP A 369 -20.60 -5.75 -4.53
N HIS A 370 -19.30 -5.42 -4.27
CA HIS A 370 -18.70 -5.63 -2.96
C HIS A 370 -19.31 -4.68 -1.92
N PRO A 371 -19.62 -5.13 -0.69
CA PRO A 371 -20.29 -4.31 0.33
C PRO A 371 -19.55 -3.01 0.72
N GLU A 372 -18.24 -2.96 0.56
CA GLU A 372 -17.46 -1.74 0.80
C GLU A 372 -17.55 -0.72 -0.35
N MET A 373 -18.07 -1.10 -1.52
CA MET A 373 -18.25 -0.19 -2.66
C MET A 373 -19.58 0.54 -2.51
N ILE A 374 -19.51 1.77 -2.02
CA ILE A 374 -20.67 2.62 -1.73
C ILE A 374 -20.65 3.90 -2.58
N GLY A 375 -21.83 4.52 -2.74
CA GLY A 375 -21.97 5.78 -3.44
C GLY A 375 -21.53 5.67 -4.91
N LYS A 376 -20.60 6.54 -5.32
CA LYS A 376 -20.13 6.61 -6.73
C LYS A 376 -19.40 5.34 -7.22
N PHE A 377 -18.94 4.49 -6.30
CA PHE A 377 -18.23 3.23 -6.63
C PHE A 377 -19.18 2.04 -6.77
N GLU A 378 -20.41 2.15 -6.32
CA GLU A 378 -21.43 1.12 -6.48
C GLU A 378 -21.68 0.85 -7.98
N ASN A 379 -21.66 -0.41 -8.36
CA ASN A 379 -21.81 -0.89 -9.74
C ASN A 379 -20.66 -0.56 -10.73
N VAL A 380 -19.62 0.17 -10.32
CA VAL A 380 -18.42 0.40 -11.16
C VAL A 380 -17.16 -0.22 -10.56
N GLY A 381 -17.14 -0.38 -9.25
CA GLY A 381 -16.02 -0.99 -8.52
C GLY A 381 -14.97 0.01 -8.03
N GLN A 382 -14.01 -0.53 -7.32
CA GLN A 382 -12.90 0.23 -6.75
C GLN A 382 -11.95 0.69 -7.84
N PRO A 383 -11.63 1.99 -7.94
CA PRO A 383 -10.59 2.47 -8.85
C PRO A 383 -9.23 1.87 -8.51
N VAL A 384 -8.49 1.48 -9.53
CA VAL A 384 -7.09 1.06 -9.43
C VAL A 384 -6.23 2.12 -10.10
N LEU A 385 -5.28 2.68 -9.34
CA LEU A 385 -4.37 3.70 -9.81
C LEU A 385 -3.02 3.04 -10.15
N VAL A 386 -2.63 3.09 -11.41
CA VAL A 386 -1.39 2.50 -11.90
C VAL A 386 -0.48 3.62 -12.38
N PRO A 387 0.46 4.10 -11.57
CA PRO A 387 1.38 5.14 -11.98
C PRO A 387 2.30 4.63 -13.08
N GLY A 388 2.51 5.44 -14.11
CA GLY A 388 3.48 5.20 -15.17
C GLY A 388 4.91 5.54 -14.76
N ASP A 389 5.83 5.48 -15.72
CA ASP A 389 7.19 6.02 -15.59
C ASP A 389 7.32 7.39 -16.28
N MET A 390 8.49 8.05 -16.12
CA MET A 390 8.79 9.34 -16.75
C MET A 390 8.91 9.24 -18.27
N GLY A 391 7.88 8.98 -18.98
CA GLY A 391 7.85 8.85 -20.44
C GLY A 391 6.69 8.02 -20.92
N ARG A 392 5.89 7.51 -19.96
CA ARG A 392 4.70 6.72 -20.22
C ARG A 392 3.50 7.24 -19.44
N ALA A 393 2.32 6.99 -19.97
CA ALA A 393 1.07 7.34 -19.32
C ALA A 393 0.84 6.52 -18.01
N SER A 394 0.14 7.12 -17.11
CA SER A 394 -0.44 6.47 -15.92
C SER A 394 -1.87 6.06 -16.19
#